data_ce4aa33c741c5b78c6ce6b2438d78adf
#
_entry.id   ce4aa33c741c5b78c6ce6b2438d78adf
#
_cell.length_a   1.000
_cell.length_b   1.000
_cell.length_c   1.000
_cell.angle_alpha   90.00
_cell.angle_beta   90.00
_cell.angle_gamma   90.00
#
_symmetry.space_group_name_H-M   'P 1'
#
loop_
_entity.id
_entity.type
_entity.pdbx_description
1 polymer ?
#
loop_
_entity_poly.entity_id
_entity_poly.type
_entity_poly.pdbx_seq_one_letter_code
_entity_poly.pdbx_strand_id
1 'polypeptide(L)'
;AASDVYKRQVFCFIDQMPPGMRETLYFKDDDSRLSFLQGNYVTLTNMSDHDIERIIHYHLAPINISFQTTNPQLRCKMLHNRFAGDIFPKVQRLFEAGIEMNGQIVLCKGLNDKEELKRSIKDLSKYLPHLRSVSVVPVGLSKFRDGLYPLEPFEKQDAEEVLDLIESWQKKLYEAYGLHFIHASDEWYLLAGRKLPEEERYDGYLQLENGVGMLWLGETLDE
;
A
#
# COMPACT_ATOMS: atom_id res chain seq x y z
N ALA A 1 0.66 -29.44 5.43
CA ALA A 1 0.36 -28.58 6.55
C ALA A 1 1.57 -27.69 6.78
N ALA A 2 1.70 -26.61 6.03
CA ALA A 2 2.63 -25.55 6.35
C ALA A 2 1.96 -24.75 7.46
N SER A 3 2.40 -25.13 8.63
CA SER A 3 2.02 -24.61 9.93
C SER A 3 1.99 -23.10 9.97
N ASP A 4 1.05 -22.62 10.55
CA ASP A 4 0.79 -21.72 11.66
C ASP A 4 1.99 -21.13 12.41
N VAL A 5 3.06 -20.82 11.74
CA VAL A 5 3.95 -19.77 12.19
C VAL A 5 3.23 -18.48 11.85
N TYR A 6 2.29 -18.14 12.72
CA TYR A 6 1.54 -16.89 12.64
C TYR A 6 2.53 -15.76 12.50
N LYS A 7 2.62 -15.25 11.29
CA LYS A 7 3.32 -14.01 11.00
C LYS A 7 2.53 -12.92 11.72
N ARG A 8 2.89 -12.60 12.94
CA ARG A 8 2.36 -11.47 13.67
C ARG A 8 2.95 -10.21 13.05
N GLN A 9 2.39 -9.80 11.94
CA GLN A 9 2.73 -8.52 11.33
C GLN A 9 2.45 -7.40 12.33
N VAL A 10 3.16 -6.28 12.19
CA VAL A 10 2.87 -5.07 12.97
C VAL A 10 1.42 -4.66 12.79
N PHE A 11 0.92 -4.79 11.56
CA PHE A 11 -0.48 -4.61 11.23
C PHE A 11 -0.99 -5.74 10.35
N CYS A 12 -2.13 -6.32 10.72
CA CYS A 12 -2.93 -7.21 9.90
C CYS A 12 -4.39 -7.01 10.24
N PHE A 13 -5.21 -6.71 9.25
CA PHE A 13 -6.63 -6.48 9.46
C PHE A 13 -7.34 -7.70 10.08
N ILE A 14 -6.98 -8.90 9.63
CA ILE A 14 -7.56 -10.15 10.13
C ILE A 14 -7.27 -10.37 11.61
N ASP A 15 -6.07 -10.01 12.09
CA ASP A 15 -5.67 -10.20 13.50
C ASP A 15 -6.48 -9.37 14.48
N GLN A 16 -7.11 -8.32 14.02
CA GLN A 16 -7.93 -7.40 14.83
C GLN A 16 -9.43 -7.49 14.50
N MET A 17 -9.87 -8.59 13.92
CA MET A 17 -11.30 -8.88 13.69
C MET A 17 -11.98 -9.22 15.01
N PRO A 18 -13.30 -8.90 15.16
CA PRO A 18 -14.07 -9.31 16.33
C PRO A 18 -14.03 -10.82 16.53
N PRO A 19 -13.88 -11.33 17.77
CA PRO A 19 -13.93 -12.76 18.04
C PRO A 19 -15.34 -13.32 17.80
N GLY A 20 -15.43 -14.61 17.44
CA GLY A 20 -16.70 -15.31 17.27
C GLY A 20 -17.41 -15.08 15.93
N MET A 21 -16.73 -14.50 14.95
CA MET A 21 -17.21 -14.42 13.58
C MET A 21 -17.04 -15.77 12.87
N ARG A 22 -17.54 -15.86 11.62
CA ARG A 22 -17.35 -17.08 10.77
C ARG A 22 -15.87 -17.40 10.60
N GLU A 23 -15.48 -18.65 10.70
CA GLU A 23 -14.08 -19.10 10.60
C GLU A 23 -13.38 -18.62 9.33
N THR A 24 -14.12 -18.55 8.22
CA THR A 24 -13.59 -18.07 6.94
C THR A 24 -13.06 -16.64 6.99
N LEU A 25 -13.51 -15.80 7.93
CA LEU A 25 -13.04 -14.42 8.09
C LEU A 25 -11.67 -14.32 8.80
N TYR A 26 -11.24 -15.39 9.45
CA TYR A 26 -9.93 -15.45 10.11
C TYR A 26 -8.88 -16.17 9.27
N PHE A 27 -9.28 -16.67 8.12
CA PHE A 27 -8.36 -17.35 7.22
C PHE A 27 -7.41 -16.34 6.56
N LYS A 28 -6.12 -16.54 6.75
CA LYS A 28 -5.09 -15.76 6.07
C LYS A 28 -4.66 -16.52 4.82
N ASP A 29 -5.13 -16.05 3.67
CA ASP A 29 -4.70 -16.58 2.39
C ASP A 29 -3.34 -15.97 2.02
N ASP A 30 -2.36 -16.85 1.86
CA ASP A 30 -1.02 -16.50 1.38
C ASP A 30 -0.85 -16.89 -0.12
N ASP A 31 -1.93 -17.32 -0.81
CA ASP A 31 -1.84 -17.66 -2.23
C ASP A 31 -1.75 -16.39 -3.09
N SER A 32 -0.52 -16.03 -3.42
CA SER A 32 -0.25 -14.88 -4.30
C SER A 32 -0.89 -14.98 -5.68
N ARG A 33 -1.20 -16.19 -6.16
CA ARG A 33 -1.84 -16.39 -7.46
C ARG A 33 -3.32 -16.03 -7.42
N LEU A 34 -4.03 -16.45 -6.37
CA LEU A 34 -5.42 -16.05 -6.16
C LEU A 34 -5.53 -14.54 -5.88
N SER A 35 -4.65 -14.01 -5.05
CA SER A 35 -4.59 -12.57 -4.79
C SER A 35 -4.36 -11.76 -6.07
N PHE A 36 -3.45 -12.21 -6.93
CA PHE A 36 -3.22 -11.56 -8.21
C PHE A 36 -4.46 -11.62 -9.13
N LEU A 37 -5.10 -12.79 -9.24
CA LEU A 37 -6.31 -12.95 -10.09
C LEU A 37 -7.50 -12.12 -9.61
N GLN A 38 -7.56 -11.83 -8.32
CA GLN A 38 -8.61 -11.00 -7.71
C GLN A 38 -8.25 -9.50 -7.68
N GLY A 39 -7.07 -9.12 -8.18
CA GLY A 39 -6.58 -7.75 -8.10
C GLY A 39 -6.14 -7.31 -6.70
N ASN A 40 -5.98 -8.24 -5.76
CA ASN A 40 -5.55 -7.94 -4.40
C ASN A 40 -4.06 -7.57 -4.34
N TYR A 41 -3.69 -6.85 -3.29
CA TYR A 41 -2.30 -6.45 -3.04
C TYR A 41 -1.48 -7.61 -2.50
N VAL A 42 -0.35 -7.90 -3.17
CA VAL A 42 0.60 -8.94 -2.78
C VAL A 42 1.86 -8.35 -2.16
N THR A 43 2.47 -9.07 -1.22
CA THR A 43 3.71 -8.61 -0.56
C THR A 43 4.98 -9.01 -1.33
N LEU A 44 4.88 -9.83 -2.36
CA LEU A 44 5.97 -10.48 -3.11
C LEU A 44 6.89 -11.38 -2.25
N THR A 45 6.59 -11.58 -0.97
CA THR A 45 7.46 -12.35 -0.05
C THR A 45 7.42 -13.84 -0.31
N ASN A 46 6.31 -14.36 -0.81
CA ASN A 46 6.04 -15.77 -1.09
C ASN A 46 6.03 -16.10 -2.58
N MET A 47 6.39 -15.16 -3.44
CA MET A 47 6.53 -15.38 -4.88
C MET A 47 7.97 -15.84 -5.20
N SER A 48 8.08 -16.97 -5.88
CA SER A 48 9.37 -17.48 -6.36
C SER A 48 9.85 -16.72 -7.60
N ASP A 49 11.10 -16.92 -7.99
CA ASP A 49 11.62 -16.38 -9.27
C ASP A 49 10.83 -16.92 -10.45
N HIS A 50 10.41 -18.19 -10.39
CA HIS A 50 9.56 -18.79 -11.41
C HIS A 50 8.19 -18.08 -11.54
N ASP A 51 7.58 -17.66 -10.42
CA ASP A 51 6.32 -16.91 -10.46
C ASP A 51 6.52 -15.55 -11.13
N ILE A 52 7.62 -14.86 -10.83
CA ILE A 52 7.98 -13.59 -11.49
C ILE A 52 8.23 -13.80 -12.99
N GLU A 53 8.93 -14.86 -13.38
CA GLU A 53 9.14 -15.21 -14.78
C GLU A 53 7.82 -15.45 -15.52
N ARG A 54 6.87 -16.12 -14.89
CA ARG A 54 5.54 -16.34 -15.48
C ARG A 54 4.77 -15.03 -15.66
N ILE A 55 4.79 -14.12 -14.67
CA ILE A 55 4.18 -12.79 -14.80
C ILE A 55 4.77 -12.05 -16.00
N ILE A 56 6.08 -12.05 -16.14
CA ILE A 56 6.77 -11.41 -17.25
C ILE A 56 6.43 -12.09 -18.59
N HIS A 57 6.52 -13.42 -18.64
CA HIS A 57 6.29 -14.18 -19.87
C HIS A 57 4.88 -14.00 -20.43
N TYR A 58 3.87 -14.02 -19.55
CA TYR A 58 2.47 -13.85 -19.95
C TYR A 58 1.98 -12.41 -19.92
N HIS A 59 2.88 -11.47 -19.60
CA HIS A 59 2.60 -10.04 -19.46
C HIS A 59 1.37 -9.77 -18.56
N LEU A 60 1.37 -10.41 -17.39
CA LEU A 60 0.26 -10.30 -16.43
C LEU A 60 0.35 -8.96 -15.69
N ALA A 61 -0.49 -8.02 -16.08
CA ALA A 61 -0.52 -6.66 -15.54
C ALA A 61 -1.97 -6.16 -15.39
N PRO A 62 -2.23 -5.21 -14.47
CA PRO A 62 -1.28 -4.69 -13.48
C PRO A 62 -1.07 -5.66 -12.31
N ILE A 63 0.09 -5.56 -11.64
CA ILE A 63 0.34 -6.22 -10.36
C ILE A 63 0.27 -5.20 -9.22
N ASN A 64 -0.53 -5.50 -8.21
CA ASN A 64 -0.72 -4.64 -7.05
C ASN A 64 0.20 -5.09 -5.91
N ILE A 65 1.09 -4.21 -5.43
CA ILE A 65 2.17 -4.55 -4.49
C ILE A 65 2.01 -3.78 -3.19
N SER A 66 1.93 -4.51 -2.07
CA SER A 66 1.97 -3.94 -0.73
C SER A 66 3.42 -3.72 -0.30
N PHE A 67 3.88 -2.48 -0.42
CA PHE A 67 5.28 -2.13 -0.12
C PHE A 67 5.55 -1.95 1.38
N GLN A 68 4.69 -1.24 2.07
CA GLN A 68 4.81 -0.80 3.47
C GLN A 68 5.98 0.19 3.68
N THR A 69 7.17 -0.13 3.20
CA THR A 69 8.38 0.70 3.23
C THR A 69 9.42 0.16 2.26
N THR A 70 10.32 1.01 1.80
CA THR A 70 11.50 0.61 1.01
C THR A 70 12.72 0.31 1.87
N ASN A 71 12.64 0.52 3.19
CA ASN A 71 13.69 0.13 4.13
C ASN A 71 13.63 -1.38 4.37
N PRO A 72 14.65 -2.17 3.94
CA PRO A 72 14.57 -3.63 4.02
C PRO A 72 14.42 -4.15 5.44
N GLN A 73 15.14 -3.57 6.40
CA GLN A 73 15.11 -3.98 7.79
C GLN A 73 13.76 -3.66 8.43
N LEU A 74 13.24 -2.46 8.19
CA LEU A 74 11.92 -2.06 8.67
C LEU A 74 10.82 -2.93 8.04
N ARG A 75 10.93 -3.24 6.75
CA ARG A 75 9.97 -4.10 6.06
C ARG A 75 9.95 -5.51 6.64
N CYS A 76 11.12 -6.09 6.93
CA CYS A 76 11.21 -7.37 7.65
C CYS A 76 10.52 -7.33 9.01
N LYS A 77 10.70 -6.23 9.76
CA LYS A 77 10.02 -6.01 11.04
C LYS A 77 8.51 -5.90 10.87
N MET A 78 8.03 -5.07 9.95
CA MET A 78 6.60 -4.81 9.74
C MET A 78 5.84 -6.05 9.30
N LEU A 79 6.41 -6.83 8.38
CA LEU A 79 5.80 -8.06 7.85
C LEU A 79 6.14 -9.31 8.68
N HIS A 80 6.94 -9.16 9.74
CA HIS A 80 7.45 -10.28 10.57
C HIS A 80 8.01 -11.41 9.69
N ASN A 81 8.77 -11.08 8.67
CA ASN A 81 9.32 -12.02 7.71
C ASN A 81 10.74 -11.59 7.32
N ARG A 82 11.71 -12.43 7.64
CA ARG A 82 13.14 -12.16 7.40
C ARG A 82 13.50 -11.97 5.91
N PHE A 83 12.67 -12.46 5.00
CA PHE A 83 12.86 -12.35 3.56
C PHE A 83 12.12 -11.15 2.94
N ALA A 84 11.36 -10.41 3.75
CA ALA A 84 10.53 -9.32 3.23
C ALA A 84 11.34 -8.13 2.70
N GLY A 85 12.61 -8.00 3.09
CA GLY A 85 13.52 -6.98 2.58
C GLY A 85 13.98 -7.20 1.14
N ASP A 86 13.92 -8.44 0.64
CA ASP A 86 14.53 -8.84 -0.63
C ASP A 86 13.58 -8.75 -1.83
N ILE A 87 12.56 -7.88 -1.78
CA ILE A 87 11.58 -7.77 -2.87
C ILE A 87 12.05 -6.90 -4.03
N PHE A 88 12.96 -5.95 -3.79
CA PHE A 88 13.34 -4.95 -4.79
C PHE A 88 14.01 -5.53 -6.03
N PRO A 89 14.81 -6.62 -5.98
CA PRO A 89 15.24 -7.32 -7.17
C PRO A 89 14.08 -7.84 -8.04
N LYS A 90 12.98 -8.28 -7.42
CA LYS A 90 11.78 -8.73 -8.13
C LYS A 90 11.04 -7.55 -8.77
N VAL A 91 10.89 -6.45 -8.03
CA VAL A 91 10.30 -5.20 -8.55
C VAL A 91 11.11 -4.66 -9.73
N GLN A 92 12.45 -4.71 -9.64
CA GLN A 92 13.33 -4.30 -10.72
C GLN A 92 13.13 -5.14 -12.00
N ARG A 93 13.01 -6.46 -11.86
CA ARG A 93 12.73 -7.35 -13.00
C ARG A 93 11.38 -7.07 -13.65
N LEU A 94 10.35 -6.81 -12.85
CA LEU A 94 9.01 -6.42 -13.35
C LEU A 94 9.09 -5.08 -14.10
N PHE A 95 9.80 -4.12 -13.54
CA PHE A 95 10.02 -2.81 -14.15
C PHE A 95 10.77 -2.92 -15.50
N GLU A 96 11.87 -3.65 -15.56
CA GLU A 96 12.68 -3.87 -16.78
C GLU A 96 11.88 -4.62 -17.87
N ALA A 97 10.92 -5.45 -17.46
CA ALA A 97 10.03 -6.15 -18.38
C ALA A 97 8.81 -5.31 -18.81
N GLY A 98 8.69 -4.07 -18.33
CA GLY A 98 7.58 -3.19 -18.67
C GLY A 98 6.23 -3.59 -18.06
N ILE A 99 6.24 -4.36 -16.97
CA ILE A 99 5.01 -4.78 -16.28
C ILE A 99 4.45 -3.59 -15.50
N GLU A 100 3.18 -3.26 -15.75
CA GLU A 100 2.49 -2.23 -14.98
C GLU A 100 2.26 -2.69 -13.53
N MET A 101 2.52 -1.78 -12.60
CA MET A 101 2.41 -2.01 -11.17
C MET A 101 1.62 -0.89 -10.50
N ASN A 102 0.91 -1.21 -9.42
CA ASN A 102 0.39 -0.26 -8.45
C ASN A 102 0.92 -0.61 -7.05
N GLY A 103 1.15 0.41 -6.24
CA GLY A 103 1.69 0.24 -4.90
C GLY A 103 0.71 0.66 -3.81
N GLN A 104 0.88 0.09 -2.63
CA GLN A 104 0.17 0.48 -1.42
C GLN A 104 1.14 0.57 -0.26
N ILE A 105 0.97 1.58 0.57
CA ILE A 105 1.65 1.77 1.86
C ILE A 105 0.58 1.94 2.92
N VAL A 106 0.44 0.97 3.81
CA VAL A 106 -0.32 1.15 5.06
C VAL A 106 0.60 1.88 6.04
N LEU A 107 0.27 3.12 6.34
CA LEU A 107 1.09 3.98 7.19
C LEU A 107 0.78 3.70 8.66
N CYS A 108 1.83 3.44 9.44
CA CYS A 108 1.78 3.19 10.88
C CYS A 108 2.59 4.26 11.59
N LYS A 109 1.93 5.03 12.48
CA LYS A 109 2.54 6.13 13.22
C LYS A 109 3.78 5.68 14.00
N GLY A 110 4.88 6.42 13.87
CA GLY A 110 6.15 6.12 14.53
C GLY A 110 6.94 4.95 13.95
N LEU A 111 6.52 4.38 12.82
CA LEU A 111 7.22 3.27 12.17
C LEU A 111 7.68 3.61 10.75
N ASN A 112 6.77 3.71 9.80
CA ASN A 112 7.07 3.94 8.40
C ASN A 112 6.58 5.32 7.90
N ASP A 113 6.22 6.20 8.80
CA ASP A 113 5.83 7.59 8.56
C ASP A 113 7.06 8.53 8.41
N LYS A 114 6.83 9.82 8.26
CA LYS A 114 7.84 10.88 8.22
C LYS A 114 8.99 10.58 7.24
N GLU A 115 10.22 10.50 7.73
CA GLU A 115 11.40 10.29 6.88
C GLU A 115 11.39 8.92 6.17
N GLU A 116 10.80 7.88 6.77
CA GLU A 116 10.65 6.58 6.11
C GLU A 116 9.63 6.64 4.97
N LEU A 117 8.52 7.38 5.12
CA LEU A 117 7.58 7.63 4.03
C LEU A 117 8.24 8.42 2.90
N LYS A 118 8.96 9.50 3.23
CA LYS A 118 9.70 10.31 2.27
C LYS A 118 10.73 9.50 1.50
N ARG A 119 11.47 8.61 2.19
CA ARG A 119 12.38 7.66 1.59
C ARG A 119 11.65 6.73 0.63
N SER A 120 10.53 6.15 1.07
CA SER A 120 9.75 5.21 0.26
C SER A 120 9.22 5.87 -1.01
N ILE A 121 8.68 7.08 -0.94
CA ILE A 121 8.23 7.84 -2.12
C ILE A 121 9.38 8.04 -3.10
N LYS A 122 10.53 8.52 -2.60
CA LYS A 122 11.73 8.76 -3.41
C LYS A 122 12.23 7.48 -4.10
N ASP A 123 12.24 6.35 -3.39
CA ASP A 123 12.75 5.10 -3.93
C ASP A 123 11.76 4.50 -4.95
N LEU A 124 10.46 4.55 -4.66
CA LEU A 124 9.42 4.02 -5.54
C LEU A 124 9.25 4.86 -6.81
N SER A 125 9.45 6.17 -6.76
CA SER A 125 9.37 7.03 -7.95
C SER A 125 10.39 6.68 -9.03
N LYS A 126 11.45 5.93 -8.71
CA LYS A 126 12.43 5.42 -9.69
C LYS A 126 11.84 4.40 -10.66
N TYR A 127 10.71 3.79 -10.31
CA TYR A 127 10.02 2.78 -11.13
C TYR A 127 8.94 3.38 -12.04
N LEU A 128 8.81 4.71 -12.09
CA LEU A 128 8.00 5.36 -13.11
C LEU A 128 8.58 5.10 -14.51
N PRO A 129 7.76 4.90 -15.56
CA PRO A 129 6.30 5.01 -15.58
C PRO A 129 5.57 3.68 -15.29
N HIS A 130 6.26 2.56 -15.08
CA HIS A 130 5.63 1.24 -14.94
C HIS A 130 5.00 1.02 -13.55
N LEU A 131 5.56 1.56 -12.47
CA LEU A 131 4.83 1.74 -11.22
C LEU A 131 3.99 3.00 -11.37
N ARG A 132 2.71 2.83 -11.70
CA ARG A 132 1.83 3.94 -12.11
C ARG A 132 1.31 4.78 -10.97
N SER A 133 1.07 4.13 -9.83
CA SER A 133 0.52 4.81 -8.66
C SER A 133 0.93 4.12 -7.37
N VAL A 134 1.00 4.89 -6.29
CA VAL A 134 1.17 4.37 -4.93
C VAL A 134 0.17 5.06 -4.01
N SER A 135 -0.70 4.29 -3.36
CA SER A 135 -1.58 4.82 -2.32
C SER A 135 -0.93 4.78 -0.95
N VAL A 136 -1.19 5.81 -0.15
CA VAL A 136 -0.85 5.87 1.27
C VAL A 136 -2.15 5.89 2.06
N VAL A 137 -2.39 4.83 2.83
CA VAL A 137 -3.59 4.68 3.65
C VAL A 137 -3.22 4.69 5.13
N PRO A 138 -3.97 5.33 6.02
CA PRO A 138 -3.71 5.24 7.45
C PRO A 138 -3.99 3.83 7.95
N VAL A 139 -3.26 3.40 8.97
CA VAL A 139 -3.56 2.14 9.64
C VAL A 139 -4.92 2.21 10.33
N GLY A 140 -5.84 1.33 9.93
CA GLY A 140 -7.14 1.21 10.59
C GLY A 140 -7.04 0.38 11.86
N LEU A 141 -7.38 0.94 13.02
CA LEU A 141 -7.29 0.26 14.31
C LEU A 141 -8.67 -0.08 14.85
N SER A 142 -8.89 -1.36 15.16
CA SER A 142 -10.10 -1.82 15.84
C SER A 142 -9.88 -1.89 17.36
N LYS A 143 -10.98 -2.07 18.13
CA LYS A 143 -10.90 -2.28 19.58
C LYS A 143 -10.41 -3.69 19.99
N PHE A 144 -10.22 -4.59 19.03
CA PHE A 144 -9.83 -5.99 19.27
C PHE A 144 -8.33 -6.20 19.03
N ARG A 145 -7.49 -5.42 19.73
CA ARG A 145 -6.04 -5.43 19.55
C ARG A 145 -5.24 -5.92 20.75
N ASP A 146 -5.90 -6.58 21.71
CA ASP A 146 -5.23 -7.09 22.90
C ASP A 146 -4.14 -8.10 22.52
N GLY A 147 -2.92 -7.88 23.00
CA GLY A 147 -1.76 -8.73 22.70
C GLY A 147 -1.16 -8.58 21.29
N LEU A 148 -1.67 -7.68 20.46
CA LEU A 148 -1.07 -7.32 19.17
C LEU A 148 0.00 -6.23 19.34
N TYR A 149 0.77 -5.98 18.28
CA TYR A 149 1.77 -4.90 18.27
C TYR A 149 1.10 -3.56 18.60
N PRO A 150 1.62 -2.80 19.57
CA PRO A 150 1.05 -1.52 19.94
C PRO A 150 1.20 -0.51 18.79
N LEU A 151 0.07 -0.01 18.30
CA LEU A 151 -0.01 1.03 17.29
C LEU A 151 -0.87 2.16 17.81
N GLU A 152 -0.51 3.37 17.44
CA GLU A 152 -1.24 4.59 17.76
C GLU A 152 -2.02 5.07 16.52
N PRO A 153 -3.24 5.57 16.69
CA PRO A 153 -3.97 6.23 15.61
C PRO A 153 -3.29 7.53 15.21
N PHE A 154 -3.48 7.93 13.96
CA PHE A 154 -3.10 9.26 13.52
C PHE A 154 -4.12 10.29 14.01
N GLU A 155 -3.60 11.46 14.35
CA GLU A 155 -4.39 12.64 14.74
C GLU A 155 -4.40 13.67 13.60
N LYS A 156 -5.24 14.71 13.76
CA LYS A 156 -5.38 15.76 12.77
C LYS A 156 -4.03 16.35 12.31
N GLN A 157 -3.16 16.70 13.26
CA GLN A 157 -1.85 17.29 12.95
C GLN A 157 -0.96 16.31 12.17
N ASP A 158 -0.98 15.03 12.53
CA ASP A 158 -0.23 14.00 11.81
C ASP A 158 -0.71 13.91 10.36
N ALA A 159 -2.03 13.94 10.14
CA ALA A 159 -2.64 13.90 8.82
C ALA A 159 -2.27 15.13 7.97
N GLU A 160 -2.22 16.30 8.58
CA GLU A 160 -1.76 17.52 7.92
C GLU A 160 -0.30 17.38 7.44
N GLU A 161 0.61 16.85 8.28
CA GLU A 161 2.01 16.59 7.93
C GLU A 161 2.15 15.56 6.79
N VAL A 162 1.34 14.49 6.82
CA VAL A 162 1.32 13.47 5.75
C VAL A 162 0.86 14.06 4.43
N LEU A 163 -0.24 14.84 4.45
CA LEU A 163 -0.75 15.51 3.24
C LEU A 163 0.25 16.51 2.67
N ASP A 164 0.87 17.34 3.50
CA ASP A 164 1.89 18.31 3.05
C ASP A 164 3.07 17.61 2.37
N LEU A 165 3.51 16.49 2.93
CA LEU A 165 4.57 15.68 2.33
C LEU A 165 4.14 15.10 0.98
N ILE A 166 2.97 14.45 0.92
CA ILE A 166 2.45 13.84 -0.32
C ILE A 166 2.24 14.90 -1.39
N GLU A 167 1.57 16.00 -1.09
CA GLU A 167 1.30 17.07 -2.04
C GLU A 167 2.58 17.72 -2.57
N SER A 168 3.60 17.86 -1.72
CA SER A 168 4.91 18.36 -2.16
C SER A 168 5.59 17.44 -3.17
N TRP A 169 5.41 16.11 -3.03
CA TRP A 169 5.93 15.13 -3.97
C TRP A 169 5.07 15.05 -5.24
N GLN A 170 3.77 15.09 -5.12
CA GLN A 170 2.86 15.13 -6.27
C GLN A 170 3.23 16.27 -7.23
N LYS A 171 3.45 17.47 -6.70
CA LYS A 171 3.85 18.61 -7.51
C LYS A 171 5.14 18.34 -8.29
N LYS A 172 6.19 17.84 -7.62
CA LYS A 172 7.49 17.54 -8.23
C LYS A 172 7.39 16.45 -9.30
N LEU A 173 6.60 15.40 -9.02
CA LEU A 173 6.47 14.26 -9.93
C LEU A 173 5.60 14.62 -11.13
N TYR A 174 4.56 15.43 -10.93
CA TYR A 174 3.74 15.94 -12.03
C TYR A 174 4.55 16.84 -12.97
N GLU A 175 5.39 17.74 -12.44
CA GLU A 175 6.28 18.57 -13.25
C GLU A 175 7.28 17.73 -14.06
N ALA A 176 7.74 16.60 -13.52
CA ALA A 176 8.76 15.76 -14.15
C ALA A 176 8.17 14.70 -15.11
N TYR A 177 7.01 14.13 -14.78
CA TYR A 177 6.46 12.95 -15.44
C TYR A 177 5.01 13.09 -15.92
N GLY A 178 4.31 14.18 -15.56
CA GLY A 178 2.91 14.36 -15.87
C GLY A 178 1.95 13.46 -15.08
N LEU A 179 2.43 12.89 -13.96
CA LEU A 179 1.68 12.02 -13.05
C LEU A 179 1.90 12.47 -11.61
N HIS A 180 0.84 12.46 -10.81
CA HIS A 180 0.95 12.76 -9.37
C HIS A 180 1.55 11.58 -8.61
N PHE A 181 1.32 10.35 -9.10
CA PHE A 181 1.97 9.11 -8.69
C PHE A 181 1.67 8.64 -7.25
N ILE A 182 1.91 9.50 -6.24
CA ILE A 182 1.67 9.17 -4.83
C ILE A 182 0.36 9.80 -4.36
N HIS A 183 -0.55 8.99 -3.82
CA HIS A 183 -1.89 9.44 -3.47
C HIS A 183 -2.21 9.15 -2.01
N ALA A 184 -2.70 10.17 -1.31
CA ALA A 184 -3.31 10.00 0.01
C ALA A 184 -4.74 9.48 -0.17
N SER A 185 -5.16 8.50 0.65
CA SER A 185 -6.58 8.13 0.71
C SER A 185 -7.43 9.29 1.23
N ASP A 186 -8.72 9.28 0.88
CA ASP A 186 -9.68 10.32 1.28
C ASP A 186 -9.75 10.48 2.81
N GLU A 187 -9.51 9.40 3.55
CA GLU A 187 -9.47 9.40 5.01
C GLU A 187 -8.47 10.41 5.58
N TRP A 188 -7.32 10.62 4.93
CA TRP A 188 -6.35 11.63 5.36
C TRP A 188 -6.91 13.04 5.29
N TYR A 189 -7.65 13.35 4.22
CA TYR A 189 -8.29 14.67 4.05
C TYR A 189 -9.38 14.89 5.09
N LEU A 190 -10.20 13.87 5.36
CA LEU A 190 -11.22 13.92 6.40
C LEU A 190 -10.58 14.14 7.78
N LEU A 191 -9.53 13.39 8.11
CA LEU A 191 -8.83 13.49 9.39
C LEU A 191 -8.17 14.85 9.58
N ALA A 192 -7.56 15.40 8.53
CA ALA A 192 -6.97 16.73 8.55
C ALA A 192 -8.01 17.86 8.53
N GLY A 193 -9.26 17.57 8.17
CA GLY A 193 -10.28 18.59 7.94
C GLY A 193 -9.99 19.46 6.71
N ARG A 194 -9.31 18.89 5.70
CA ARG A 194 -9.02 19.53 4.42
C ARG A 194 -10.04 19.12 3.36
N LYS A 195 -10.24 19.97 2.37
CA LYS A 195 -11.01 19.62 1.18
C LYS A 195 -10.29 18.53 0.39
N LEU A 196 -11.08 17.67 -0.27
CA LEU A 196 -10.56 16.73 -1.23
C LEU A 196 -9.86 17.46 -2.39
N PRO A 197 -8.85 16.85 -3.01
CA PRO A 197 -8.19 17.42 -4.19
C PRO A 197 -9.14 17.43 -5.40
N GLU A 198 -8.86 18.31 -6.36
CA GLU A 198 -9.57 18.35 -7.63
C GLU A 198 -9.35 17.05 -8.43
N GLU A 199 -10.31 16.75 -9.33
CA GLU A 199 -10.37 15.48 -10.08
C GLU A 199 -9.06 15.13 -10.80
N GLU A 200 -8.42 16.11 -11.40
CA GLU A 200 -7.19 15.93 -12.19
C GLU A 200 -6.03 15.35 -11.35
N ARG A 201 -6.08 15.51 -10.03
CA ARG A 201 -5.03 15.01 -9.13
C ARG A 201 -5.11 13.50 -8.85
N TYR A 202 -6.18 12.84 -9.28
CA TYR A 202 -6.35 11.39 -9.05
C TYR A 202 -5.76 10.51 -10.16
N ASP A 203 -5.19 11.10 -11.23
CA ASP A 203 -4.56 10.38 -12.36
C ASP A 203 -5.43 9.26 -12.96
N GLY A 204 -6.77 9.47 -13.01
CA GLY A 204 -7.72 8.50 -13.52
C GLY A 204 -8.15 7.43 -12.52
N TYR A 205 -8.04 7.70 -11.22
CA TYR A 205 -8.60 6.88 -10.13
C TYR A 205 -8.03 5.45 -10.03
N LEU A 206 -6.73 5.29 -10.22
CA LEU A 206 -6.04 4.00 -10.19
C LEU A 206 -6.05 3.29 -8.82
N GLN A 207 -6.50 3.98 -7.76
CA GLN A 207 -6.41 3.51 -6.37
C GLN A 207 -7.76 3.58 -5.64
N LEU A 208 -8.88 3.44 -6.37
CA LEU A 208 -10.22 3.50 -5.78
C LEU A 208 -10.43 2.50 -4.63
N GLU A 209 -9.94 1.27 -4.78
CA GLU A 209 -10.04 0.23 -3.75
C GLU A 209 -9.28 0.58 -2.47
N ASN A 210 -8.36 1.53 -2.53
CA ASN A 210 -7.64 2.07 -1.37
C ASN A 210 -8.27 3.36 -0.83
N GLY A 211 -9.48 3.69 -1.28
CA GLY A 211 -10.19 4.90 -0.84
C GLY A 211 -9.57 6.19 -1.35
N VAL A 212 -8.96 6.19 -2.53
CA VAL A 212 -8.42 7.38 -3.18
C VAL A 212 -9.42 7.88 -4.22
N GLY A 213 -10.09 9.00 -3.94
CA GLY A 213 -11.09 9.60 -4.82
C GLY A 213 -12.49 8.96 -4.75
N MET A 214 -12.72 8.10 -3.78
CA MET A 214 -14.03 7.46 -3.57
C MET A 214 -15.11 8.48 -3.21
N LEU A 215 -14.79 9.42 -2.32
CA LEU A 215 -15.75 10.46 -1.89
C LEU A 215 -16.02 11.46 -3.02
N TRP A 216 -14.99 11.82 -3.79
CA TRP A 216 -15.17 12.70 -4.94
C TRP A 216 -16.15 12.10 -5.97
N LEU A 217 -15.97 10.82 -6.31
CA LEU A 217 -16.89 10.13 -7.22
C LEU A 217 -18.30 9.99 -6.63
N GLY A 218 -18.42 9.78 -5.32
CA GLY A 218 -19.71 9.71 -4.65
C GLY A 218 -20.48 11.04 -4.75
N GLU A 219 -19.83 12.16 -4.51
CA GLU A 219 -20.45 13.50 -4.60
C GLU A 219 -20.89 13.82 -6.04
N THR A 220 -20.11 13.43 -7.05
CA THR A 220 -20.44 13.70 -8.45
C THR A 220 -21.54 12.81 -9.02
N LEU A 221 -21.85 11.66 -8.40
CA LEU A 221 -22.94 10.79 -8.82
C LEU A 221 -24.31 11.20 -8.23
N ASP A 222 -24.32 12.04 -7.19
CA ASP A 222 -25.53 12.54 -6.53
C ASP A 222 -26.02 13.88 -7.12
N GLU A 223 -25.30 14.50 -8.08
CA GLU A 223 -25.69 15.67 -8.87
C GLU A 223 -26.31 15.27 -10.23
#